data_e1b14a0a41638e01fb0fe0abecdbba88
#
_entry.id   e1b14a0a41638e01fb0fe0abecdbba88
#
_cell.length_a   1.000
_cell.length_b   1.000
_cell.length_c   1.000
_cell.angle_alpha   90.00
_cell.angle_beta   90.00
_cell.angle_gamma   90.00
#
_symmetry.space_group_name_H-M   'P 1'
#
loop_
_entity.id
_entity.type
_entity.pdbx_description
1 polymer ?
#
loop_
_entity_poly.entity_id
_entity_poly.type
_entity_poly.pdbx_seq_one_letter_code
_entity_poly.pdbx_strand_id
1 'polypeptide(L)'
;MKYLFIAEKPDVMRSVQDTYQRHRADIISKVGELDFTALSGHVCRYLEPDEYPQWKGLKWAEVDLPMIPSPFCITSVDKPEWKKKFLNGVKDAIRNTKYDGVIVATDADIEGNGIYYLVSEHLKLKKYKTLRFYEQSMTDQEILNSLYNMTDFYRNPRDIRMTEAYLLRSQADWLIGMNGTSVSFRLFNPELSQRLDNSGFFALFV
;
A
#
# COMPACT_ATOMS: atom_id res chain seq x y z
N MET A 1 -20.10 -16.78 4.53
CA MET A 1 -18.73 -16.27 4.49
C MET A 1 -18.73 -14.81 4.91
N LYS A 2 -17.64 -14.34 5.53
CA LYS A 2 -17.50 -12.94 5.95
C LYS A 2 -16.18 -12.38 5.42
N TYR A 3 -16.22 -11.21 4.75
CA TYR A 3 -15.07 -10.60 4.12
C TYR A 3 -14.84 -9.18 4.67
N LEU A 4 -13.56 -8.79 4.74
CA LEU A 4 -13.17 -7.40 4.97
C LEU A 4 -12.91 -6.72 3.62
N PHE A 5 -13.74 -5.74 3.28
CA PHE A 5 -13.57 -4.90 2.10
C PHE A 5 -12.61 -3.75 2.41
N ILE A 6 -11.50 -3.68 1.68
CA ILE A 6 -10.44 -2.68 1.87
C ILE A 6 -10.40 -1.78 0.64
N ALA A 7 -10.98 -0.59 0.75
CA ALA A 7 -10.94 0.43 -0.29
C ALA A 7 -9.65 1.27 -0.23
N GLU A 8 -9.25 1.86 -1.34
CA GLU A 8 -8.14 2.81 -1.36
C GLU A 8 -8.50 4.14 -0.70
N LYS A 9 -9.76 4.59 -0.89
CA LYS A 9 -10.26 5.89 -0.46
C LYS A 9 -11.57 5.75 0.30
N PRO A 10 -11.82 6.60 1.32
CA PRO A 10 -13.07 6.55 2.08
C PRO A 10 -14.33 6.76 1.23
N ASP A 11 -14.25 7.53 0.14
CA ASP A 11 -15.40 7.80 -0.73
C ASP A 11 -15.85 6.54 -1.49
N VAL A 12 -14.89 5.78 -2.04
CA VAL A 12 -15.14 4.48 -2.67
C VAL A 12 -15.78 3.52 -1.65
N MET A 13 -15.21 3.45 -0.45
CA MET A 13 -15.76 2.62 0.63
C MET A 13 -17.22 2.97 0.91
N ARG A 14 -17.55 4.25 1.07
CA ARG A 14 -18.91 4.70 1.37
C ARG A 14 -19.89 4.33 0.26
N SER A 15 -19.53 4.58 -1.00
CA SER A 15 -20.38 4.25 -2.15
C SER A 15 -20.72 2.76 -2.21
N VAL A 16 -19.72 1.89 -2.00
CA VAL A 16 -19.92 0.44 -1.99
C VAL A 16 -20.72 0.00 -0.76
N GLN A 17 -20.48 0.61 0.40
CA GLN A 17 -21.22 0.34 1.63
C GLN A 17 -22.70 0.72 1.51
N ASP A 18 -23.02 1.85 0.88
CA ASP A 18 -24.39 2.28 0.63
C ASP A 18 -25.10 1.31 -0.32
N THR A 19 -24.46 0.87 -1.39
CA THR A 19 -25.00 -0.16 -2.29
C THR A 19 -25.20 -1.49 -1.55
N TYR A 20 -24.23 -1.88 -0.71
CA TYR A 20 -24.35 -3.09 0.13
C TYR A 20 -25.59 -3.02 1.04
N GLN A 21 -25.87 -1.89 1.67
CA GLN A 21 -27.04 -1.74 2.53
C GLN A 21 -28.35 -1.84 1.73
N ARG A 22 -28.41 -1.24 0.54
CA ARG A 22 -29.61 -1.31 -0.33
C ARG A 22 -29.88 -2.72 -0.86
N HIS A 23 -28.82 -3.50 -1.14
CA HIS A 23 -28.90 -4.83 -1.77
C HIS A 23 -28.40 -5.95 -0.85
N ARG A 24 -28.48 -5.76 0.46
CA ARG A 24 -27.83 -6.59 1.46
C ARG A 24 -28.16 -8.08 1.35
N ALA A 25 -29.44 -8.41 1.21
CA ALA A 25 -29.86 -9.81 1.16
C ALA A 25 -29.28 -10.57 -0.06
N ASP A 26 -29.27 -9.91 -1.21
CA ASP A 26 -28.77 -10.48 -2.46
C ASP A 26 -27.24 -10.63 -2.40
N ILE A 27 -26.53 -9.62 -1.91
CA ILE A 27 -25.06 -9.68 -1.77
C ILE A 27 -24.66 -10.76 -0.75
N ILE A 28 -25.34 -10.86 0.39
CA ILE A 28 -25.04 -11.90 1.38
C ILE A 28 -25.24 -13.29 0.78
N SER A 29 -26.28 -13.49 0.00
CA SER A 29 -26.56 -14.79 -0.63
C SER A 29 -25.49 -15.22 -1.65
N LYS A 30 -24.94 -14.28 -2.41
CA LYS A 30 -24.01 -14.54 -3.52
C LYS A 30 -22.52 -14.42 -3.13
N VAL A 31 -22.21 -13.50 -2.23
CA VAL A 31 -20.84 -13.16 -1.83
C VAL A 31 -20.60 -13.51 -0.37
N GLY A 32 -21.43 -12.99 0.52
CA GLY A 32 -21.29 -13.10 1.97
C GLY A 32 -21.44 -11.76 2.67
N GLU A 33 -21.25 -11.75 3.98
CA GLU A 33 -21.24 -10.53 4.77
C GLU A 33 -19.98 -9.72 4.51
N LEU A 34 -20.13 -8.39 4.46
CA LEU A 34 -19.04 -7.45 4.24
C LEU A 34 -18.91 -6.49 5.42
N ASP A 35 -17.72 -6.42 5.99
CA ASP A 35 -17.28 -5.29 6.80
C ASP A 35 -16.39 -4.38 5.95
N PHE A 36 -16.38 -3.09 6.22
CA PHE A 36 -15.75 -2.10 5.37
C PHE A 36 -14.67 -1.33 6.12
N THR A 37 -13.55 -1.11 5.43
CA THR A 37 -12.48 -0.20 5.86
C THR A 37 -11.89 0.48 4.63
N ALA A 38 -11.21 1.59 4.85
CA ALA A 38 -10.52 2.30 3.78
C ALA A 38 -9.07 2.57 4.17
N LEU A 39 -8.25 2.71 3.16
CA LEU A 39 -6.92 3.33 3.24
C LEU A 39 -7.04 4.83 2.92
N SER A 40 -5.90 5.49 2.80
CA SER A 40 -5.79 6.83 2.25
C SER A 40 -4.48 6.93 1.46
N GLY A 41 -4.50 6.34 0.27
CA GLY A 41 -3.32 6.16 -0.56
C GLY A 41 -2.24 5.34 0.16
N HIS A 42 -0.98 5.72 0.01
CA HIS A 42 0.15 5.04 0.64
C HIS A 42 0.16 5.17 2.16
N VAL A 43 -0.09 4.06 2.86
CA VAL A 43 -0.01 3.92 4.33
C VAL A 43 1.15 3.03 4.77
N CYS A 44 1.83 2.39 3.82
CA CYS A 44 3.07 1.64 4.01
C CYS A 44 4.13 2.10 3.01
N ARG A 45 5.40 1.94 3.37
CA ARG A 45 6.58 2.26 2.55
C ARG A 45 7.71 1.27 2.82
N TYR A 46 8.73 1.27 1.99
CA TYR A 46 10.00 0.64 2.35
C TYR A 46 10.69 1.42 3.48
N LEU A 47 11.54 0.73 4.24
CA LEU A 47 12.42 1.38 5.22
C LEU A 47 13.36 2.36 4.52
N GLU A 48 13.66 3.46 5.17
CA GLU A 48 14.75 4.37 4.79
C GLU A 48 16.09 3.83 5.29
N PRO A 49 17.24 4.30 4.75
CA PRO A 49 18.54 3.74 5.11
C PRO A 49 18.83 3.72 6.60
N ASP A 50 18.47 4.77 7.35
CA ASP A 50 18.71 4.88 8.79
C ASP A 50 17.81 3.94 9.64
N GLU A 51 16.80 3.36 9.04
CA GLU A 51 15.94 2.36 9.68
C GLU A 51 16.48 0.91 9.52
N TYR A 52 17.46 0.71 8.62
CA TYR A 52 18.14 -0.57 8.50
C TYR A 52 19.31 -0.68 9.48
N PRO A 53 19.49 -1.81 10.19
CA PRO A 53 20.54 -1.97 11.19
C PRO A 53 21.95 -1.64 10.70
N GLN A 54 22.27 -2.01 9.44
CA GLN A 54 23.59 -1.84 8.84
C GLN A 54 23.94 -0.38 8.49
N TRP A 55 22.95 0.52 8.38
CA TRP A 55 23.15 1.92 8.03
C TRP A 55 22.69 2.90 9.11
N LYS A 56 22.14 2.36 10.20
CA LYS A 56 21.57 3.15 11.27
C LYS A 56 22.60 4.07 11.93
N GLY A 57 22.28 5.36 11.98
CA GLY A 57 23.13 6.38 12.60
C GLY A 57 24.32 6.85 11.76
N LEU A 58 24.49 6.33 10.56
CA LEU A 58 25.50 6.81 9.62
C LEU A 58 25.00 8.05 8.88
N LYS A 59 25.90 8.99 8.63
CA LYS A 59 25.62 10.13 7.75
C LYS A 59 25.65 9.68 6.30
N TRP A 60 24.96 10.40 5.42
CA TRP A 60 24.93 10.09 3.99
C TRP A 60 26.31 9.95 3.33
N ALA A 61 27.30 10.72 3.79
CA ALA A 61 28.67 10.64 3.30
C ALA A 61 29.46 9.45 3.86
N GLU A 62 28.97 8.81 4.92
CA GLU A 62 29.68 7.72 5.64
C GLU A 62 29.18 6.33 5.21
N VAL A 63 28.03 6.26 4.55
CA VAL A 63 27.41 4.99 4.16
C VAL A 63 28.17 4.35 3.01
N ASP A 64 28.52 3.08 3.13
CA ASP A 64 29.11 2.32 2.02
C ASP A 64 28.13 2.19 0.84
N LEU A 65 28.62 2.46 -0.36
CA LEU A 65 27.86 2.37 -1.61
C LEU A 65 28.27 1.13 -2.42
N PRO A 66 27.31 0.50 -3.12
CA PRO A 66 25.89 0.83 -3.19
C PRO A 66 25.10 0.32 -1.97
N MET A 67 24.15 1.14 -1.50
CA MET A 67 23.14 0.68 -0.55
C MET A 67 22.13 -0.23 -1.26
N ILE A 68 22.12 -1.51 -0.94
CA ILE A 68 21.21 -2.50 -1.51
C ILE A 68 20.53 -3.23 -0.35
N PRO A 69 19.24 -2.93 -0.07
CA PRO A 69 18.51 -3.66 0.97
C PRO A 69 18.33 -5.13 0.60
N SER A 70 18.59 -6.02 1.56
CA SER A 70 18.35 -7.45 1.39
C SER A 70 17.85 -8.07 2.70
N PRO A 71 16.52 -8.22 2.87
CA PRO A 71 15.45 -7.85 1.93
C PRO A 71 15.05 -6.36 1.98
N PHE A 72 14.22 -5.93 1.02
CA PHE A 72 13.47 -4.68 1.15
C PHE A 72 12.40 -4.85 2.23
N CYS A 73 12.59 -4.19 3.38
CA CYS A 73 11.67 -4.25 4.50
C CYS A 73 10.58 -3.18 4.38
N ILE A 74 9.38 -3.50 4.85
CA ILE A 74 8.21 -2.63 4.76
C ILE A 74 7.82 -2.15 6.16
N THR A 75 7.50 -0.86 6.27
CA THR A 75 7.00 -0.24 7.49
C THR A 75 5.75 0.61 7.23
N SER A 76 5.09 1.04 8.30
CA SER A 76 3.99 2.01 8.23
C SER A 76 4.51 3.41 7.91
N VAL A 77 3.68 4.21 7.26
CA VAL A 77 3.90 5.66 7.15
C VAL A 77 3.41 6.33 8.44
N ASP A 78 4.34 6.90 9.20
CA ASP A 78 4.03 7.49 10.51
C ASP A 78 3.59 8.96 10.43
N LYS A 79 3.97 9.66 9.37
CA LYS A 79 3.61 11.07 9.16
C LYS A 79 2.95 11.26 7.78
N PRO A 80 1.88 12.03 7.72
CA PRO A 80 1.15 12.62 8.85
C PRO A 80 0.39 11.55 9.66
N GLU A 81 0.18 11.76 10.96
CA GLU A 81 -0.43 10.80 11.89
C GLU A 81 -1.80 10.26 11.44
N TRP A 82 -2.57 11.04 10.69
CA TRP A 82 -3.86 10.60 10.20
C TRP A 82 -3.77 9.38 9.26
N LYS A 83 -2.65 9.20 8.51
CA LYS A 83 -2.43 8.00 7.69
C LYS A 83 -2.34 6.73 8.53
N LYS A 84 -1.73 6.83 9.70
CA LYS A 84 -1.62 5.71 10.65
C LYS A 84 -2.98 5.22 11.14
N LYS A 85 -3.97 6.11 11.25
CA LYS A 85 -5.35 5.74 11.65
C LYS A 85 -5.99 4.79 10.64
N PHE A 86 -5.77 4.99 9.34
CA PHE A 86 -6.31 4.11 8.30
C PHE A 86 -5.68 2.70 8.35
N LEU A 87 -4.36 2.61 8.49
CA LEU A 87 -3.69 1.33 8.64
C LEU A 87 -4.12 0.60 9.92
N ASN A 88 -4.26 1.34 11.03
CA ASN A 88 -4.77 0.79 12.29
C ASN A 88 -6.21 0.31 12.14
N GLY A 89 -7.05 1.00 11.36
CA GLY A 89 -8.42 0.55 11.07
C GLY A 89 -8.45 -0.86 10.43
N VAL A 90 -7.57 -1.12 9.46
CA VAL A 90 -7.43 -2.46 8.87
C VAL A 90 -6.93 -3.47 9.90
N LYS A 91 -5.91 -3.10 10.68
CA LYS A 91 -5.32 -3.95 11.71
C LYS A 91 -6.33 -4.32 12.80
N ASP A 92 -7.11 -3.36 13.27
CA ASP A 92 -8.11 -3.56 14.31
C ASP A 92 -9.29 -4.40 13.80
N ALA A 93 -9.73 -4.18 12.56
CA ALA A 93 -10.76 -5.02 11.94
C ALA A 93 -10.34 -6.49 11.93
N ILE A 94 -9.12 -6.79 11.46
CA ILE A 94 -8.59 -8.16 11.39
C ILE A 94 -8.35 -8.77 12.77
N ARG A 95 -7.97 -7.96 13.75
CA ARG A 95 -7.74 -8.42 15.13
C ARG A 95 -9.03 -8.76 15.85
N ASN A 96 -10.08 -7.98 15.63
CA ASN A 96 -11.32 -8.05 16.38
C ASN A 96 -12.36 -8.96 15.73
N THR A 97 -12.18 -9.31 14.46
CA THR A 97 -13.14 -10.13 13.70
C THR A 97 -12.42 -11.20 12.90
N LYS A 98 -12.98 -12.40 12.91
CA LYS A 98 -12.51 -13.50 12.05
C LYS A 98 -13.15 -13.37 10.67
N TYR A 99 -12.33 -13.17 9.65
CA TYR A 99 -12.76 -13.11 8.25
C TYR A 99 -12.35 -14.39 7.52
N ASP A 100 -13.18 -14.80 6.56
CA ASP A 100 -12.89 -15.87 5.61
C ASP A 100 -11.95 -15.40 4.50
N GLY A 101 -11.93 -14.08 4.25
CA GLY A 101 -11.07 -13.47 3.26
C GLY A 101 -11.10 -11.94 3.29
N VAL A 102 -10.36 -11.34 2.40
CA VAL A 102 -10.31 -9.90 2.17
C VAL A 102 -10.69 -9.58 0.73
N ILE A 103 -11.32 -8.44 0.52
CA ILE A 103 -11.63 -7.90 -0.82
C ILE A 103 -10.78 -6.66 -1.03
N VAL A 104 -9.97 -6.68 -2.09
CA VAL A 104 -9.10 -5.57 -2.50
C VAL A 104 -9.88 -4.66 -3.42
N ALA A 105 -10.08 -3.43 -3.01
CA ALA A 105 -10.78 -2.39 -3.77
C ALA A 105 -9.94 -1.10 -3.81
N THR A 106 -8.62 -1.27 -4.01
CA THR A 106 -7.73 -0.18 -4.42
C THR A 106 -7.90 0.07 -5.92
N ASP A 107 -7.45 1.21 -6.42
CA ASP A 107 -7.55 1.54 -7.85
C ASP A 107 -6.96 0.39 -8.70
N ALA A 108 -7.58 0.11 -9.85
CA ALA A 108 -7.22 -1.05 -10.68
C ALA A 108 -6.04 -0.74 -11.62
N ASP A 109 -4.96 -0.22 -11.04
CA ASP A 109 -3.73 0.16 -11.71
C ASP A 109 -2.48 -0.36 -10.96
N ILE A 110 -1.31 -0.02 -11.48
CA ILE A 110 -0.03 -0.43 -10.91
C ILE A 110 0.13 0.11 -9.48
N GLU A 111 -0.28 1.36 -9.25
CA GLU A 111 -0.13 2.03 -7.96
C GLU A 111 -1.06 1.43 -6.89
N GLY A 112 -2.35 1.29 -7.21
CA GLY A 112 -3.33 0.70 -6.29
C GLY A 112 -3.01 -0.75 -5.93
N ASN A 113 -2.49 -1.55 -6.87
CA ASN A 113 -2.01 -2.89 -6.57
C ASN A 113 -0.81 -2.87 -5.62
N GLY A 114 0.12 -1.92 -5.82
CA GLY A 114 1.27 -1.72 -4.94
C GLY A 114 0.90 -1.30 -3.54
N ILE A 115 -0.04 -0.34 -3.41
CA ILE A 115 -0.57 0.10 -2.11
C ILE A 115 -1.10 -1.09 -1.32
N TYR A 116 -1.96 -1.90 -1.94
CA TYR A 116 -2.49 -3.09 -1.27
C TYR A 116 -1.40 -4.11 -0.95
N TYR A 117 -0.47 -4.36 -1.88
CA TYR A 117 0.62 -5.33 -1.67
C TYR A 117 1.45 -4.96 -0.43
N LEU A 118 1.88 -3.70 -0.30
CA LEU A 118 2.65 -3.25 0.87
C LEU A 118 1.87 -3.43 2.18
N VAL A 119 0.57 -3.10 2.20
CA VAL A 119 -0.30 -3.33 3.35
C VAL A 119 -0.44 -4.81 3.66
N SER A 120 -0.61 -5.65 2.63
CA SER A 120 -0.74 -7.10 2.75
C SER A 120 0.51 -7.75 3.35
N GLU A 121 1.70 -7.33 2.91
CA GLU A 121 2.97 -7.80 3.48
C GLU A 121 3.13 -7.34 4.94
N HIS A 122 2.92 -6.04 5.20
CA HIS A 122 3.08 -5.47 6.54
C HIS A 122 2.15 -6.10 7.58
N LEU A 123 0.89 -6.35 7.21
CA LEU A 123 -0.13 -6.94 8.10
C LEU A 123 -0.27 -8.46 7.94
N LYS A 124 0.56 -9.10 7.09
CA LYS A 124 0.55 -10.56 6.83
C LYS A 124 -0.82 -11.07 6.35
N LEU A 125 -1.43 -10.35 5.39
CA LEU A 125 -2.77 -10.66 4.89
C LEU A 125 -2.80 -11.81 3.87
N LYS A 126 -1.68 -12.24 3.32
CA LYS A 126 -1.58 -13.35 2.34
C LYS A 126 -2.19 -14.67 2.83
N LYS A 127 -2.36 -14.83 4.14
CA LYS A 127 -3.02 -16.00 4.73
C LYS A 127 -4.53 -16.04 4.48
N TYR A 128 -5.14 -14.92 4.09
CA TYR A 128 -6.56 -14.84 3.77
C TYR A 128 -6.79 -15.08 2.27
N LYS A 129 -7.94 -15.68 1.93
CA LYS A 129 -8.44 -15.64 0.56
C LYS A 129 -8.59 -14.19 0.14
N THR A 130 -7.95 -13.79 -0.94
CA THR A 130 -7.92 -12.39 -1.39
C THR A 130 -8.62 -12.26 -2.73
N LEU A 131 -9.73 -11.53 -2.74
CA LEU A 131 -10.53 -11.28 -3.92
C LEU A 131 -10.33 -9.85 -4.41
N ARG A 132 -10.28 -9.67 -5.72
CA ARG A 132 -10.12 -8.38 -6.37
C ARG A 132 -11.47 -7.85 -6.82
N PHE A 133 -11.85 -6.69 -6.29
CA PHE A 133 -12.95 -5.88 -6.76
C PHE A 133 -12.42 -4.85 -7.77
N TYR A 134 -12.95 -4.88 -8.99
CA TYR A 134 -12.58 -3.92 -10.03
C TYR A 134 -13.64 -2.82 -10.09
N GLU A 135 -13.28 -1.63 -9.65
CA GLU A 135 -14.11 -0.45 -9.81
C GLU A 135 -14.12 0.00 -11.28
N GLN A 136 -15.32 0.10 -11.86
CA GLN A 136 -15.52 0.66 -13.20
C GLN A 136 -16.37 1.93 -13.14
N SER A 137 -17.36 1.95 -12.27
CA SER A 137 -18.28 3.06 -12.01
C SER A 137 -18.92 2.89 -10.64
N MET A 138 -19.36 3.99 -10.02
CA MET A 138 -20.03 4.01 -8.71
C MET A 138 -21.54 3.87 -8.78
N THR A 139 -22.11 3.42 -9.91
CA THR A 139 -23.53 3.06 -9.97
C THR A 139 -23.79 1.74 -9.25
N ASP A 140 -24.97 1.58 -8.65
CA ASP A 140 -25.34 0.33 -7.96
C ASP A 140 -25.14 -0.91 -8.86
N GLN A 141 -25.56 -0.79 -10.14
CA GLN A 141 -25.45 -1.90 -11.09
C GLN A 141 -24.00 -2.35 -11.31
N GLU A 142 -23.08 -1.39 -11.47
CA GLU A 142 -21.67 -1.71 -11.70
C GLU A 142 -20.99 -2.21 -10.43
N ILE A 143 -21.33 -1.66 -9.26
CA ILE A 143 -20.86 -2.16 -7.96
C ILE A 143 -21.30 -3.60 -7.75
N LEU A 144 -22.56 -3.93 -8.00
CA LEU A 144 -23.08 -5.29 -7.89
C LEU A 144 -22.39 -6.23 -8.88
N ASN A 145 -22.24 -5.79 -10.14
CA ASN A 145 -21.54 -6.56 -11.15
C ASN A 145 -20.09 -6.86 -10.73
N SER A 146 -19.38 -5.86 -10.21
CA SER A 146 -18.01 -6.02 -9.74
C SER A 146 -17.91 -6.95 -8.53
N LEU A 147 -18.86 -6.86 -7.57
CA LEU A 147 -18.90 -7.76 -6.41
C LEU A 147 -19.18 -9.23 -6.81
N TYR A 148 -20.00 -9.46 -7.83
CA TYR A 148 -20.34 -10.82 -8.26
C TYR A 148 -19.28 -11.46 -9.16
N ASN A 149 -18.42 -10.66 -9.79
CA ASN A 149 -17.38 -11.12 -10.73
C ASN A 149 -15.95 -10.93 -10.19
N MET A 150 -15.77 -10.89 -8.86
CA MET A 150 -14.45 -10.79 -8.25
C MET A 150 -13.55 -11.96 -8.64
N THR A 151 -12.28 -11.67 -8.87
CA THR A 151 -11.25 -12.66 -9.19
C THR A 151 -10.27 -12.83 -8.03
N ASP A 152 -9.49 -13.92 -8.02
CA ASP A 152 -8.44 -14.11 -7.03
C ASP A 152 -7.26 -13.18 -7.33
N PHE A 153 -6.93 -12.28 -6.40
CA PHE A 153 -5.89 -11.27 -6.57
C PHE A 153 -4.50 -11.86 -6.84
N TYR A 154 -4.15 -12.94 -6.16
CA TYR A 154 -2.83 -13.57 -6.28
C TYR A 154 -2.72 -14.57 -7.43
N ARG A 155 -3.83 -14.87 -8.11
CA ARG A 155 -3.86 -15.79 -9.26
C ARG A 155 -4.21 -15.11 -10.58
N ASN A 156 -4.77 -13.92 -10.54
CA ASN A 156 -5.10 -13.16 -11.74
C ASN A 156 -3.81 -12.64 -12.41
N PRO A 157 -3.51 -13.01 -13.66
CA PRO A 157 -2.28 -12.61 -14.34
C PRO A 157 -2.13 -11.09 -14.50
N ARG A 158 -3.25 -10.34 -14.55
CA ARG A 158 -3.24 -8.89 -14.61
C ARG A 158 -2.72 -8.30 -13.30
N ASP A 159 -3.29 -8.73 -12.16
CA ASP A 159 -2.90 -8.21 -10.84
C ASP A 159 -1.47 -8.60 -10.48
N ILE A 160 -1.05 -9.81 -10.84
CA ILE A 160 0.34 -10.27 -10.67
C ILE A 160 1.29 -9.31 -11.40
N ARG A 161 1.08 -9.08 -12.72
CA ARG A 161 1.95 -8.20 -13.51
C ARG A 161 1.97 -6.76 -13.00
N MET A 162 0.82 -6.22 -12.57
CA MET A 162 0.75 -4.87 -11.98
C MET A 162 1.53 -4.79 -10.69
N THR A 163 1.40 -5.79 -9.82
CA THR A 163 2.15 -5.86 -8.56
C THR A 163 3.65 -5.98 -8.80
N GLU A 164 4.08 -6.83 -9.72
CA GLU A 164 5.49 -6.97 -10.11
C GLU A 164 6.06 -5.67 -10.69
N ALA A 165 5.30 -5.00 -11.57
CA ALA A 165 5.69 -3.71 -12.14
C ALA A 165 5.85 -2.63 -11.06
N TYR A 166 4.94 -2.58 -10.08
CA TYR A 166 5.06 -1.69 -8.93
C TYR A 166 6.33 -1.98 -8.13
N LEU A 167 6.57 -3.24 -7.79
CA LEU A 167 7.73 -3.63 -6.98
C LEU A 167 9.04 -3.27 -7.68
N LEU A 168 9.17 -3.58 -8.95
CA LEU A 168 10.36 -3.24 -9.74
C LEU A 168 10.58 -1.72 -9.78
N ARG A 169 9.53 -0.93 -10.08
CA ARG A 169 9.64 0.53 -10.12
C ARG A 169 10.00 1.10 -8.75
N SER A 170 9.26 0.75 -7.71
CA SER A 170 9.45 1.32 -6.38
C SER A 170 10.78 0.95 -5.74
N GLN A 171 11.31 -0.26 -6.01
CA GLN A 171 12.65 -0.65 -5.58
C GLN A 171 13.74 0.05 -6.38
N ALA A 172 13.56 0.21 -7.69
CA ALA A 172 14.49 0.98 -8.52
C ALA A 172 14.53 2.46 -8.09
N ASP A 173 13.37 3.07 -7.84
CA ASP A 173 13.27 4.44 -7.34
C ASP A 173 13.98 4.59 -5.99
N TRP A 174 13.79 3.63 -5.08
CA TRP A 174 14.50 3.61 -3.80
C TRP A 174 16.02 3.52 -4.00
N LEU A 175 16.48 2.58 -4.81
CA LEU A 175 17.94 2.37 -5.07
C LEU A 175 18.57 3.62 -5.69
N ILE A 176 17.94 4.20 -6.70
CA ILE A 176 18.45 5.40 -7.38
C ILE A 176 18.41 6.60 -6.44
N GLY A 177 17.29 6.82 -5.77
CA GLY A 177 17.10 7.97 -4.88
C GLY A 177 18.07 7.95 -3.70
N MET A 178 18.16 6.84 -2.97
CA MET A 178 19.01 6.75 -1.77
C MET A 178 20.51 6.79 -2.12
N ASN A 179 20.93 6.02 -3.11
CA ASN A 179 22.33 6.02 -3.53
C ASN A 179 22.73 7.35 -4.19
N GLY A 180 21.86 7.92 -5.03
CA GLY A 180 22.08 9.22 -5.65
C GLY A 180 22.18 10.35 -4.61
N THR A 181 21.36 10.33 -3.58
CA THR A 181 21.44 11.26 -2.45
C THR A 181 22.81 11.15 -1.76
N SER A 182 23.25 9.94 -1.41
CA SER A 182 24.56 9.71 -0.77
C SER A 182 25.71 10.21 -1.64
N VAL A 183 25.70 9.93 -2.95
CA VAL A 183 26.69 10.44 -3.89
C VAL A 183 26.71 11.97 -3.93
N SER A 184 25.54 12.58 -3.99
CA SER A 184 25.41 14.04 -4.01
C SER A 184 25.98 14.69 -2.75
N PHE A 185 25.71 14.12 -1.57
CA PHE A 185 26.32 14.59 -0.29
C PHE A 185 27.84 14.48 -0.26
N ARG A 186 28.44 13.52 -0.96
CA ARG A 186 29.89 13.36 -1.05
C ARG A 186 30.54 14.36 -2.00
N LEU A 187 29.85 14.67 -3.10
CA LEU A 187 30.38 15.53 -4.16
C LEU A 187 30.19 17.02 -3.86
N PHE A 188 29.05 17.38 -3.27
CA PHE A 188 28.74 18.76 -2.93
C PHE A 188 29.03 19.00 -1.47
N ASN A 189 30.07 19.79 -1.22
CA ASN A 189 30.72 20.17 0.05
C ASN A 189 29.78 20.15 1.29
N PRO A 190 30.29 19.72 2.48
CA PRO A 190 29.57 19.65 3.75
C PRO A 190 28.80 20.90 4.19
N GLU A 191 29.23 22.09 3.77
CA GLU A 191 28.56 23.36 4.05
C GLU A 191 27.19 23.52 3.34
N LEU A 192 27.03 22.90 2.17
CA LEU A 192 25.73 22.86 1.47
C LEU A 192 24.80 21.83 2.13
N SER A 193 25.33 20.76 2.69
CA SER A 193 24.54 19.73 3.36
C SER A 193 23.81 20.28 4.58
N GLN A 194 24.43 21.19 5.33
CA GLN A 194 23.78 21.86 6.47
C GLN A 194 22.61 22.78 6.07
N ARG A 195 22.61 23.33 4.85
CA ARG A 195 21.52 24.17 4.33
C ARG A 195 20.37 23.35 3.72
N LEU A 196 20.65 22.10 3.31
CA LEU A 196 19.69 21.22 2.62
C LEU A 196 19.01 20.21 3.58
N ASP A 197 19.47 20.12 4.82
CA ASP A 197 19.01 19.15 5.83
C ASP A 197 17.52 19.31 6.22
N ASN A 198 16.85 20.36 5.78
CA ASN A 198 15.50 20.64 6.28
C ASN A 198 14.36 20.57 5.28
N SER A 199 14.55 20.39 3.96
CA SER A 199 13.33 20.40 3.12
C SER A 199 13.42 20.08 1.63
N GLY A 200 14.58 19.89 0.99
CA GLY A 200 14.56 20.09 -0.44
C GLY A 200 15.20 19.06 -1.37
N PHE A 201 16.03 18.17 -0.90
CA PHE A 201 16.81 17.32 -1.81
C PHE A 201 16.06 16.08 -2.32
N PHE A 202 15.08 15.60 -1.58
CA PHE A 202 14.21 14.50 -2.04
C PHE A 202 13.36 14.85 -3.28
N ALA A 203 13.14 16.13 -3.53
CA ALA A 203 12.34 16.59 -4.67
C ALA A 203 13.09 16.61 -6.02
N LEU A 204 14.41 16.37 -6.03
CA LEU A 204 15.22 16.40 -7.26
C LEU A 204 15.40 15.03 -7.92
N PHE A 205 15.05 13.94 -7.25
CA PHE A 205 15.25 12.58 -7.73
C PHE A 205 14.00 11.67 -7.65
N VAL A 206 12.82 12.23 -7.38
CA VAL A 206 11.54 11.49 -7.42
C VAL A 206 10.67 12.06 -8.52
#